data_a38561eea112e085057024be278b2c18
#
_entry.id   a38561eea112e085057024be278b2c18
#
_cell.length_a   1.000
_cell.length_b   1.000
_cell.length_c   1.000
_cell.angle_alpha   90.00
_cell.angle_beta   90.00
_cell.angle_gamma   90.00
#
_symmetry.space_group_name_H-M   'P 1'
#
loop_
_entity.id
_entity.type
_entity.pdbx_description
1 polymer ?
#
loop_
_entity_poly.entity_id
_entity_poly.type
_entity_poly.pdbx_seq_one_letter_code
_entity_poly.pdbx_strand_id
1 'polypeptide(L)'
;MANLKEKIKEMIVLNGPITVSQYMTLALTDPQFGYYQTQTPFGRAGDFITAPEISQLFGEMIGIWTLASWKAQGCPHPFILAEIGPGRGTLMDDILRTIQKLSQTAFNAAEIFLIEISKKLAKEQKKRLFSYQKQIHSIENFNQIPSNPLFLIANEFLDTLPINQYIKVNGEWKERRITVNQNGDFIFIAAPHKLPSSCLQTYCSKVPDGTIFEHAPLRHQFMQQISHHLVQVTGSALLIDYGACELAFGDTLQALSKHRFRDVFDAPGEHDLTSHVDFSFLKNIALEQGCFAEILEQGEFLFKMGLLERANQLGVGKSAPLQDKIRQDIERLASPDQMGKLFKVLHFSDKNISIPPQF
;
A
#
# COMPACT_ATOMS: atom_id res chain seq x y z
N MET A 1 -9.34 20.56 25.93
CA MET A 1 -9.83 20.38 24.53
C MET A 1 -10.01 18.90 24.29
N ALA A 2 -11.12 18.48 23.73
CA ALA A 2 -11.30 17.08 23.36
C ALA A 2 -10.22 16.71 22.31
N ASN A 3 -9.54 15.60 22.52
CA ASN A 3 -8.57 15.02 21.57
C ASN A 3 -8.99 13.58 21.29
N LEU A 4 -8.37 12.95 20.30
CA LEU A 4 -8.74 11.59 19.90
C LEU A 4 -8.54 10.57 21.04
N LYS A 5 -7.52 10.76 21.87
CA LYS A 5 -7.23 9.88 23.03
C LYS A 5 -8.41 9.84 24.00
N GLU A 6 -8.96 11.00 24.36
CA GLU A 6 -10.11 11.07 25.25
C GLU A 6 -11.39 10.51 24.62
N LYS A 7 -11.63 10.80 23.34
CA LYS A 7 -12.75 10.22 22.59
C LYS A 7 -12.69 8.69 22.59
N ILE A 8 -11.51 8.09 22.35
CA ILE A 8 -11.34 6.62 22.38
C ILE A 8 -11.57 6.07 23.80
N LYS A 9 -11.08 6.74 24.84
CA LYS A 9 -11.33 6.34 26.24
C LYS A 9 -12.82 6.34 26.57
N GLU A 10 -13.54 7.39 26.20
CA GLU A 10 -15.00 7.48 26.41
C GLU A 10 -15.72 6.32 25.69
N MET A 11 -15.34 6.01 24.45
CA MET A 11 -15.87 4.87 23.71
C MET A 11 -15.62 3.55 24.44
N ILE A 12 -14.42 3.33 24.96
CA ILE A 12 -14.07 2.12 25.73
C ILE A 12 -14.88 2.02 27.03
N VAL A 13 -15.06 3.13 27.74
CA VAL A 13 -15.87 3.15 28.97
C VAL A 13 -17.33 2.82 28.69
N LEU A 14 -17.89 3.32 27.58
CA LEU A 14 -19.29 3.13 27.24
C LEU A 14 -19.58 1.74 26.62
N ASN A 15 -18.68 1.24 25.75
CA ASN A 15 -18.93 0.08 24.89
C ASN A 15 -18.03 -1.13 25.22
N GLY A 16 -17.10 -0.98 26.16
CA GLY A 16 -16.07 -2.00 26.44
C GLY A 16 -14.87 -1.93 25.49
N PRO A 17 -13.93 -2.89 25.63
CA PRO A 17 -12.68 -2.90 24.86
C PRO A 17 -12.90 -2.93 23.34
N ILE A 18 -12.17 -2.09 22.62
CA ILE A 18 -12.24 -1.98 21.16
C ILE A 18 -11.24 -2.91 20.48
N THR A 19 -11.48 -3.29 19.22
CA THR A 19 -10.54 -4.07 18.42
C THR A 19 -9.35 -3.21 17.98
N VAL A 20 -8.23 -3.86 17.60
CA VAL A 20 -7.09 -3.16 16.98
C VAL A 20 -7.52 -2.47 15.69
N SER A 21 -8.36 -3.11 14.89
CA SER A 21 -8.93 -2.53 13.67
C SER A 21 -9.72 -1.25 13.93
N GLN A 22 -10.56 -1.23 14.98
CA GLN A 22 -11.30 -0.01 15.36
C GLN A 22 -10.35 1.11 15.80
N TYR A 23 -9.31 0.77 16.57
CA TYR A 23 -8.30 1.74 17.00
C TYR A 23 -7.56 2.34 15.81
N MET A 24 -7.02 1.50 14.89
CA MET A 24 -6.37 1.97 13.67
C MET A 24 -7.28 2.86 12.83
N THR A 25 -8.54 2.44 12.63
CA THR A 25 -9.52 3.23 11.88
C THR A 25 -9.71 4.62 12.48
N LEU A 26 -9.90 4.70 13.81
CA LEU A 26 -10.05 5.99 14.49
C LEU A 26 -8.78 6.84 14.38
N ALA A 27 -7.62 6.25 14.67
CA ALA A 27 -6.35 6.97 14.62
C ALA A 27 -6.01 7.52 13.23
N LEU A 28 -6.31 6.78 12.17
CA LEU A 28 -5.96 7.15 10.79
C LEU A 28 -7.03 8.02 10.13
N THR A 29 -8.33 7.74 10.35
CA THR A 29 -9.41 8.29 9.51
C THR A 29 -10.49 9.05 10.25
N ASP A 30 -10.40 9.24 11.58
CA ASP A 30 -11.39 10.05 12.31
C ASP A 30 -11.57 11.42 11.62
N PRO A 31 -12.81 11.85 11.31
CA PRO A 31 -13.05 13.06 10.53
C PRO A 31 -12.48 14.36 11.11
N GLN A 32 -12.28 14.40 12.44
CA GLN A 32 -11.80 15.58 13.14
C GLN A 32 -10.34 15.49 13.58
N PHE A 33 -9.90 14.29 13.99
CA PHE A 33 -8.61 14.09 14.64
C PHE A 33 -7.73 13.04 13.95
N GLY A 34 -8.22 12.36 12.90
CA GLY A 34 -7.48 11.32 12.23
C GLY A 34 -6.24 11.85 11.51
N TYR A 35 -5.20 11.04 11.48
CA TYR A 35 -3.89 11.37 10.93
C TYR A 35 -3.98 11.90 9.48
N TYR A 36 -4.67 11.21 8.58
CA TYR A 36 -4.81 11.63 7.18
C TYR A 36 -5.71 12.86 6.97
N GLN A 37 -6.46 13.28 8.00
CA GLN A 37 -7.28 14.51 7.95
C GLN A 37 -6.50 15.72 8.45
N THR A 38 -5.65 15.53 9.46
CA THR A 38 -4.99 16.63 10.20
C THR A 38 -3.55 16.85 9.78
N GLN A 39 -2.82 15.78 9.46
CA GLN A 39 -1.40 15.83 9.16
C GLN A 39 -1.11 16.01 7.66
N THR A 40 0.15 16.27 7.34
CA THR A 40 0.68 16.25 5.98
C THR A 40 1.78 15.18 5.93
N PRO A 41 1.40 13.89 5.74
CA PRO A 41 2.29 12.75 5.96
C PRO A 41 3.48 12.68 5.00
N PHE A 42 3.36 13.25 3.80
CA PHE A 42 4.27 13.01 2.68
C PHE A 42 5.32 14.10 2.49
N GLY A 43 6.54 13.69 2.07
CA GLY A 43 7.65 14.54 1.69
C GLY A 43 8.74 14.66 2.76
N ARG A 44 9.83 15.39 2.42
CA ARG A 44 11.02 15.54 3.31
C ARG A 44 10.74 16.12 4.70
N ALA A 45 9.62 16.83 4.86
CA ALA A 45 9.16 17.39 6.13
C ALA A 45 8.08 16.52 6.79
N GLY A 46 7.64 15.44 6.16
CA GLY A 46 6.64 14.50 6.66
C GLY A 46 7.26 13.36 7.48
N ASP A 47 6.41 12.46 7.92
CA ASP A 47 6.80 11.29 8.72
C ASP A 47 7.46 10.20 7.87
N PHE A 48 7.17 10.16 6.55
CA PHE A 48 7.65 9.17 5.60
C PHE A 48 8.28 9.79 4.35
N ILE A 49 9.32 9.12 3.86
CA ILE A 49 9.83 9.32 2.52
C ILE A 49 9.50 8.03 1.75
N THR A 50 8.40 8.04 1.02
CA THR A 50 7.96 6.92 0.18
C THR A 50 8.84 6.77 -1.06
N ALA A 51 8.86 5.60 -1.68
CA ALA A 51 9.71 5.32 -2.85
C ALA A 51 9.58 6.37 -3.98
N PRO A 52 8.38 6.88 -4.35
CA PRO A 52 8.24 7.96 -5.33
C PRO A 52 8.88 9.30 -4.92
N GLU A 53 9.01 9.56 -3.62
CA GLU A 53 9.64 10.81 -3.12
C GLU A 53 11.18 10.70 -3.00
N ILE A 54 11.73 9.47 -3.08
CA ILE A 54 13.18 9.24 -3.13
C ILE A 54 13.71 9.63 -4.50
N SER A 55 13.15 9.07 -5.57
CA SER A 55 13.63 9.23 -6.92
C SER A 55 12.58 9.01 -7.99
N GLN A 56 12.58 9.85 -9.02
CA GLN A 56 11.76 9.65 -10.23
C GLN A 56 12.01 8.30 -10.91
N LEU A 57 13.17 7.67 -10.67
CA LEU A 57 13.50 6.35 -11.24
C LEU A 57 12.48 5.28 -10.83
N PHE A 58 11.96 5.35 -9.61
CA PHE A 58 10.92 4.43 -9.15
C PHE A 58 9.66 4.54 -10.02
N GLY A 59 9.09 5.73 -10.14
CA GLY A 59 7.90 5.94 -10.95
C GLY A 59 8.12 5.68 -12.45
N GLU A 60 9.34 5.93 -12.97
CA GLU A 60 9.70 5.58 -14.34
C GLU A 60 9.68 4.06 -14.57
N MET A 61 10.15 3.23 -13.61
CA MET A 61 10.07 1.78 -13.70
C MET A 61 8.61 1.29 -13.67
N ILE A 62 7.76 1.89 -12.84
CA ILE A 62 6.32 1.59 -12.82
C ILE A 62 5.66 2.00 -14.15
N GLY A 63 6.05 3.14 -14.74
CA GLY A 63 5.59 3.57 -16.06
C GLY A 63 5.99 2.59 -17.18
N ILE A 64 7.20 2.03 -17.12
CA ILE A 64 7.67 0.98 -18.04
C ILE A 64 6.85 -0.30 -17.85
N TRP A 65 6.62 -0.74 -16.60
CA TRP A 65 5.76 -1.87 -16.29
C TRP A 65 4.34 -1.67 -16.84
N THR A 66 3.77 -0.47 -16.68
CA THR A 66 2.43 -0.13 -17.20
C THR A 66 2.37 -0.29 -18.71
N LEU A 67 3.36 0.23 -19.45
CA LEU A 67 3.43 0.10 -20.91
C LEU A 67 3.62 -1.34 -21.37
N ALA A 68 4.48 -2.10 -20.68
CA ALA A 68 4.71 -3.50 -21.00
C ALA A 68 3.43 -4.34 -20.77
N SER A 69 2.75 -4.13 -19.63
CA SER A 69 1.48 -4.77 -19.32
C SER A 69 0.38 -4.40 -20.33
N TRP A 70 0.27 -3.11 -20.69
CA TRP A 70 -0.67 -2.63 -21.70
C TRP A 70 -0.44 -3.30 -23.06
N LYS A 71 0.83 -3.45 -23.52
CA LYS A 71 1.16 -4.15 -24.73
C LYS A 71 0.83 -5.64 -24.65
N ALA A 72 1.20 -6.31 -23.55
CA ALA A 72 0.94 -7.72 -23.32
C ALA A 72 -0.58 -8.04 -23.28
N GLN A 73 -1.41 -7.06 -22.88
CA GLN A 73 -2.87 -7.14 -22.91
C GLN A 73 -3.49 -6.81 -24.28
N GLY A 74 -2.66 -6.53 -25.32
CA GLY A 74 -3.13 -6.28 -26.69
C GLY A 74 -3.47 -4.81 -26.96
N CYS A 75 -2.86 -3.89 -26.24
CA CYS A 75 -3.02 -2.44 -26.44
C CYS A 75 -4.47 -1.94 -26.36
N PRO A 76 -5.23 -2.24 -25.30
CA PRO A 76 -6.62 -1.81 -25.21
C PRO A 76 -6.78 -0.29 -25.34
N HIS A 77 -7.87 0.14 -26.01
CA HIS A 77 -8.16 1.57 -26.21
C HIS A 77 -9.69 1.79 -26.17
N PRO A 78 -10.24 2.58 -25.21
CA PRO A 78 -9.55 3.18 -24.07
C PRO A 78 -9.14 2.16 -23.01
N PHE A 79 -8.32 2.59 -22.04
CA PHE A 79 -8.04 1.84 -20.83
C PHE A 79 -7.94 2.78 -19.62
N ILE A 80 -8.19 2.24 -18.44
CA ILE A 80 -8.06 2.96 -17.18
C ILE A 80 -6.66 2.75 -16.61
N LEU A 81 -5.97 3.84 -16.30
CA LEU A 81 -4.79 3.87 -15.47
C LEU A 81 -5.18 4.42 -14.10
N ALA A 82 -5.16 3.58 -13.09
CA ALA A 82 -5.62 3.93 -11.75
C ALA A 82 -4.51 3.85 -10.71
N GLU A 83 -4.52 4.77 -9.76
CA GLU A 83 -3.66 4.73 -8.57
C GLU A 83 -4.51 4.82 -7.31
N ILE A 84 -4.25 3.93 -6.33
CA ILE A 84 -4.91 3.94 -5.02
C ILE A 84 -3.94 4.50 -3.99
N GLY A 85 -4.40 5.46 -3.19
CA GLY A 85 -3.57 6.17 -2.24
C GLY A 85 -2.46 7.00 -2.91
N PRO A 86 -2.78 7.85 -3.92
CA PRO A 86 -1.77 8.51 -4.75
C PRO A 86 -0.98 9.59 -3.99
N GLY A 87 -1.28 9.82 -2.71
CA GLY A 87 -0.64 10.83 -1.91
C GLY A 87 -0.64 12.20 -2.60
N ARG A 88 0.55 12.75 -2.88
CA ARG A 88 0.70 14.03 -3.60
C ARG A 88 0.63 13.91 -5.13
N GLY A 89 0.41 12.71 -5.65
CA GLY A 89 0.38 12.41 -7.08
C GLY A 89 1.78 12.33 -7.74
N THR A 90 2.83 12.16 -6.95
CA THR A 90 4.22 12.10 -7.44
C THR A 90 4.44 10.87 -8.32
N LEU A 91 3.94 9.71 -7.91
CA LEU A 91 4.07 8.47 -8.66
C LEU A 91 3.32 8.56 -10.00
N MET A 92 2.07 8.99 -10.01
CA MET A 92 1.30 9.16 -11.24
C MET A 92 1.93 10.17 -12.19
N ASP A 93 2.54 11.25 -11.67
CA ASP A 93 3.27 12.23 -12.48
C ASP A 93 4.45 11.58 -13.23
N ASP A 94 5.28 10.80 -12.53
CA ASP A 94 6.40 10.08 -13.14
C ASP A 94 5.95 9.00 -14.14
N ILE A 95 4.87 8.27 -13.83
CA ILE A 95 4.26 7.29 -14.74
C ILE A 95 3.79 7.97 -16.02
N LEU A 96 3.00 9.04 -15.92
CA LEU A 96 2.45 9.74 -17.08
C LEU A 96 3.53 10.36 -17.95
N ARG A 97 4.55 10.97 -17.34
CA ARG A 97 5.72 11.49 -18.05
C ARG A 97 6.42 10.38 -18.85
N THR A 98 6.59 9.21 -18.24
CA THR A 98 7.23 8.07 -18.87
C THR A 98 6.40 7.52 -20.03
N ILE A 99 5.09 7.31 -19.81
CA ILE A 99 4.18 6.82 -20.85
C ILE A 99 4.11 7.80 -22.01
N GLN A 100 3.97 9.11 -21.75
CA GLN A 100 3.91 10.14 -22.77
C GLN A 100 5.17 10.16 -23.65
N LYS A 101 6.35 9.99 -23.02
CA LYS A 101 7.64 9.98 -23.73
C LYS A 101 7.84 8.73 -24.58
N LEU A 102 7.39 7.56 -24.11
CA LEU A 102 7.67 6.27 -24.74
C LEU A 102 6.57 5.80 -25.70
N SER A 103 5.31 6.19 -25.48
CA SER A 103 4.17 5.81 -26.31
C SER A 103 3.05 6.84 -26.27
N GLN A 104 3.01 7.71 -27.24
CA GLN A 104 1.93 8.71 -27.37
C GLN A 104 0.56 8.01 -27.56
N THR A 105 0.53 6.83 -28.21
CA THR A 105 -0.69 6.04 -28.38
C THR A 105 -1.26 5.58 -27.04
N ALA A 106 -0.43 4.98 -26.20
CA ALA A 106 -0.85 4.55 -24.86
C ALA A 106 -1.25 5.76 -24.01
N PHE A 107 -0.48 6.86 -24.07
CA PHE A 107 -0.82 8.09 -23.36
C PHE A 107 -2.20 8.62 -23.75
N ASN A 108 -2.52 8.66 -25.05
CA ASN A 108 -3.81 9.13 -25.52
C ASN A 108 -4.96 8.19 -25.12
N ALA A 109 -4.73 6.88 -25.11
CA ALA A 109 -5.72 5.86 -24.73
C ALA A 109 -6.03 5.80 -23.23
N ALA A 110 -5.12 6.29 -22.36
CA ALA A 110 -5.27 6.21 -20.92
C ALA A 110 -6.30 7.22 -20.38
N GLU A 111 -7.24 6.74 -19.56
CA GLU A 111 -8.13 7.52 -18.69
C GLU A 111 -7.60 7.41 -17.24
N ILE A 112 -7.39 8.55 -16.58
CA ILE A 112 -6.68 8.58 -15.29
C ILE A 112 -7.67 8.62 -14.14
N PHE A 113 -7.57 7.64 -13.24
CA PHE A 113 -8.36 7.54 -12.02
C PHE A 113 -7.47 7.57 -10.78
N LEU A 114 -7.77 8.46 -9.85
CA LEU A 114 -7.09 8.55 -8.55
C LEU A 114 -8.10 8.27 -7.43
N ILE A 115 -7.84 7.21 -6.67
CA ILE A 115 -8.70 6.80 -5.56
C ILE A 115 -8.14 7.42 -4.29
N GLU A 116 -8.83 8.48 -3.81
CA GLU A 116 -8.36 9.34 -2.72
C GLU A 116 -9.51 9.88 -1.89
N ILE A 117 -9.49 9.63 -0.59
CA ILE A 117 -10.50 10.11 0.36
C ILE A 117 -10.23 11.53 0.87
N SER A 118 -8.97 11.98 0.82
CA SER A 118 -8.59 13.32 1.24
C SER A 118 -8.86 14.36 0.16
N LYS A 119 -9.85 15.20 0.37
CA LYS A 119 -10.17 16.32 -0.55
C LYS A 119 -9.00 17.29 -0.74
N LYS A 120 -8.14 17.43 0.28
CA LYS A 120 -6.92 18.26 0.22
C LYS A 120 -5.93 17.66 -0.77
N LEU A 121 -5.61 16.36 -0.63
CA LEU A 121 -4.69 15.67 -1.53
C LEU A 121 -5.23 15.60 -2.96
N ALA A 122 -6.52 15.33 -3.15
CA ALA A 122 -7.15 15.34 -4.47
C ALA A 122 -6.97 16.67 -5.21
N LYS A 123 -6.99 17.82 -4.51
CA LYS A 123 -6.70 19.13 -5.12
C LYS A 123 -5.22 19.28 -5.50
N GLU A 124 -4.30 18.80 -4.66
CA GLU A 124 -2.86 18.82 -4.95
C GLU A 124 -2.53 17.96 -6.16
N GLN A 125 -3.10 16.76 -6.24
CA GLN A 125 -2.97 15.84 -7.37
C GLN A 125 -3.43 16.48 -8.68
N LYS A 126 -4.62 17.07 -8.72
CA LYS A 126 -5.13 17.78 -9.90
C LYS A 126 -4.21 18.92 -10.33
N LYS A 127 -3.66 19.67 -9.39
CA LYS A 127 -2.71 20.74 -9.69
C LYS A 127 -1.40 20.20 -10.28
N ARG A 128 -0.85 19.13 -9.69
CA ARG A 128 0.40 18.51 -10.16
C ARG A 128 0.25 17.96 -11.57
N LEU A 129 -0.85 17.27 -11.86
CA LEU A 129 -1.07 16.57 -13.12
C LEU A 129 -1.69 17.46 -14.21
N PHE A 130 -1.94 18.74 -13.92
CA PHE A 130 -2.59 19.66 -14.85
C PHE A 130 -1.87 19.82 -16.20
N SER A 131 -0.54 19.75 -16.21
CA SER A 131 0.29 19.90 -17.40
C SER A 131 0.02 18.85 -18.50
N TYR A 132 -0.49 17.67 -18.12
CA TYR A 132 -0.78 16.60 -19.08
C TYR A 132 -2.06 16.83 -19.88
N GLN A 133 -2.88 17.83 -19.54
CA GLN A 133 -4.15 18.17 -20.20
C GLN A 133 -5.11 16.95 -20.31
N LYS A 134 -4.99 16.01 -19.36
CA LYS A 134 -5.85 14.85 -19.22
C LYS A 134 -6.95 15.12 -18.21
N GLN A 135 -8.13 14.52 -18.42
CA GLN A 135 -9.15 14.51 -17.38
C GLN A 135 -8.70 13.56 -16.26
N ILE A 136 -8.61 14.11 -15.04
CA ILE A 136 -8.30 13.36 -13.86
C ILE A 136 -9.58 13.11 -13.08
N HIS A 137 -9.96 11.83 -12.99
CA HIS A 137 -11.11 11.39 -12.22
C HIS A 137 -10.65 11.12 -10.77
N SER A 138 -11.03 11.99 -9.83
CA SER A 138 -10.83 11.74 -8.41
C SER A 138 -12.06 11.07 -7.84
N ILE A 139 -11.93 9.85 -7.34
CA ILE A 139 -12.97 9.01 -6.77
C ILE A 139 -12.60 8.58 -5.35
N GLU A 140 -13.58 8.20 -4.53
CA GLU A 140 -13.34 7.89 -3.12
C GLU A 140 -13.20 6.39 -2.85
N ASN A 141 -13.66 5.53 -3.77
CA ASN A 141 -13.55 4.07 -3.61
C ASN A 141 -13.45 3.35 -4.96
N PHE A 142 -12.91 2.13 -4.90
CA PHE A 142 -12.67 1.30 -6.08
C PHE A 142 -13.95 0.96 -6.88
N ASN A 143 -15.11 0.85 -6.24
CA ASN A 143 -16.37 0.51 -6.91
C ASN A 143 -16.85 1.56 -7.89
N GLN A 144 -16.23 2.75 -7.89
CA GLN A 144 -16.52 3.84 -8.85
C GLN A 144 -15.69 3.72 -10.15
N ILE A 145 -14.79 2.73 -10.24
CA ILE A 145 -14.04 2.44 -11.46
C ILE A 145 -15.01 1.86 -12.50
N PRO A 146 -15.06 2.43 -13.73
CA PRO A 146 -15.85 1.88 -14.82
C PRO A 146 -15.37 0.49 -15.28
N SER A 147 -16.26 -0.29 -15.90
CA SER A 147 -15.95 -1.62 -16.45
C SER A 147 -15.17 -1.52 -17.76
N ASN A 148 -13.94 -1.03 -17.71
CA ASN A 148 -13.00 -0.88 -18.83
C ASN A 148 -11.69 -1.61 -18.49
N PRO A 149 -10.84 -1.96 -19.47
CA PRO A 149 -9.51 -2.51 -19.21
C PRO A 149 -8.74 -1.68 -18.20
N LEU A 150 -8.18 -2.32 -17.16
CA LEU A 150 -7.64 -1.65 -15.98
C LEU A 150 -6.16 -1.95 -15.76
N PHE A 151 -5.33 -0.92 -15.60
CA PHE A 151 -3.98 -1.00 -15.08
C PHE A 151 -3.93 -0.22 -13.76
N LEU A 152 -3.79 -0.95 -12.66
CA LEU A 152 -3.93 -0.40 -11.31
C LEU A 152 -2.62 -0.49 -10.55
N ILE A 153 -2.28 0.60 -9.87
CA ILE A 153 -1.12 0.68 -8.98
C ILE A 153 -1.59 1.05 -7.57
N ALA A 154 -1.01 0.38 -6.55
CA ALA A 154 -1.10 0.81 -5.17
C ALA A 154 0.29 0.67 -4.53
N ASN A 155 0.86 1.77 -4.07
CA ASN A 155 2.15 1.82 -3.42
C ASN A 155 2.00 2.36 -2.00
N GLU A 156 2.48 1.60 -1.01
CA GLU A 156 2.39 1.97 0.42
C GLU A 156 0.95 2.38 0.81
N PHE A 157 0.00 1.48 0.52
CA PHE A 157 -1.41 1.68 0.80
C PHE A 157 -1.98 0.56 1.68
N LEU A 158 -1.55 -0.69 1.43
CA LEU A 158 -2.12 -1.84 2.12
C LEU A 158 -1.72 -1.89 3.60
N ASP A 159 -0.52 -1.42 3.93
CA ASP A 159 0.02 -1.34 5.29
C ASP A 159 -0.85 -0.48 6.22
N THR A 160 -1.54 0.53 5.68
CA THR A 160 -2.44 1.42 6.41
C THR A 160 -3.84 0.85 6.63
N LEU A 161 -4.20 -0.23 5.90
CA LEU A 161 -5.50 -0.86 6.08
C LEU A 161 -5.60 -1.58 7.41
N PRO A 162 -6.65 -1.30 8.21
CA PRO A 162 -6.81 -1.83 9.56
C PRO A 162 -6.77 -3.35 9.66
N ILE A 163 -6.09 -3.85 10.68
CA ILE A 163 -5.96 -5.27 11.01
C ILE A 163 -6.66 -5.60 12.33
N ASN A 164 -7.10 -6.84 12.47
CA ASN A 164 -7.40 -7.46 13.74
C ASN A 164 -6.21 -8.30 14.19
N GLN A 165 -5.91 -8.28 15.48
CA GLN A 165 -4.87 -9.12 16.07
C GLN A 165 -5.49 -10.19 16.97
N TYR A 166 -4.90 -11.38 16.93
CA TYR A 166 -5.24 -12.50 17.79
C TYR A 166 -3.99 -13.01 18.48
N ILE A 167 -4.09 -13.28 19.77
CA ILE A 167 -3.01 -13.83 20.58
C ILE A 167 -3.35 -15.24 21.03
N LYS A 168 -2.37 -16.14 20.98
CA LYS A 168 -2.55 -17.51 21.49
C LYS A 168 -2.34 -17.54 23.00
N VAL A 169 -3.35 -18.01 23.74
CA VAL A 169 -3.34 -18.11 25.21
C VAL A 169 -3.96 -19.44 25.63
N ASN A 170 -3.20 -20.27 26.37
CA ASN A 170 -3.60 -21.61 26.80
C ASN A 170 -4.05 -22.50 25.62
N GLY A 171 -3.33 -22.43 24.50
CA GLY A 171 -3.62 -23.20 23.29
C GLY A 171 -4.77 -22.66 22.44
N GLU A 172 -5.49 -21.64 22.87
CA GLU A 172 -6.60 -21.03 22.15
C GLU A 172 -6.22 -19.67 21.58
N TRP A 173 -6.73 -19.34 20.37
CA TRP A 173 -6.65 -18.00 19.80
C TRP A 173 -7.73 -17.09 20.37
N LYS A 174 -7.32 -15.96 20.97
CA LYS A 174 -8.19 -14.92 21.53
C LYS A 174 -7.95 -13.60 20.83
N GLU A 175 -9.00 -12.84 20.55
CA GLU A 175 -8.86 -11.53 19.94
C GLU A 175 -8.10 -10.59 20.89
N ARG A 176 -7.06 -9.93 20.37
CA ARG A 176 -6.32 -8.89 21.09
C ARG A 176 -7.08 -7.59 20.95
N ARG A 177 -7.51 -7.03 22.07
CA ARG A 177 -8.27 -5.78 22.13
C ARG A 177 -7.58 -4.73 22.97
N ILE A 178 -8.01 -3.50 22.82
CA ILE A 178 -7.49 -2.34 23.51
C ILE A 178 -8.51 -1.88 24.57
N THR A 179 -8.02 -1.66 25.79
CA THR A 179 -8.81 -1.12 26.91
C THR A 179 -7.99 -0.07 27.65
N VAL A 180 -8.60 0.51 28.71
CA VAL A 180 -7.95 1.51 29.58
C VAL A 180 -7.70 0.85 30.93
N ASN A 181 -6.47 0.96 31.46
CA ASN A 181 -6.10 0.49 32.79
C ASN A 181 -6.56 1.49 33.87
N GLN A 182 -6.32 1.13 35.15
CA GLN A 182 -6.68 1.98 36.30
C GLN A 182 -5.97 3.35 36.31
N ASN A 183 -4.83 3.47 35.64
CA ASN A 183 -4.07 4.72 35.51
C ASN A 183 -4.54 5.60 34.35
N GLY A 184 -5.50 5.13 33.55
CA GLY A 184 -6.00 5.84 32.38
C GLY A 184 -5.15 5.62 31.12
N ASP A 185 -4.24 4.61 31.10
CA ASP A 185 -3.42 4.28 29.93
C ASP A 185 -4.07 3.20 29.09
N PHE A 186 -3.88 3.27 27.77
CA PHE A 186 -4.27 2.17 26.87
C PHE A 186 -3.38 0.96 27.10
N ILE A 187 -4.00 -0.21 27.12
CA ILE A 187 -3.32 -1.50 27.20
C ILE A 187 -3.99 -2.52 26.27
N PHE A 188 -3.21 -3.49 25.82
CA PHE A 188 -3.75 -4.67 25.14
C PHE A 188 -4.26 -5.71 26.15
N ILE A 189 -5.37 -6.36 25.81
CA ILE A 189 -5.92 -7.51 26.52
C ILE A 189 -6.29 -8.63 25.56
N ALA A 190 -6.31 -9.87 26.07
CA ALA A 190 -6.86 -11.02 25.36
C ALA A 190 -8.35 -11.13 25.69
N ALA A 191 -9.22 -10.85 24.73
CA ALA A 191 -10.67 -10.92 24.89
C ALA A 191 -11.21 -12.33 24.56
N PRO A 192 -12.40 -12.71 25.05
CA PRO A 192 -12.95 -14.06 24.84
C PRO A 192 -13.38 -14.37 23.40
N HIS A 193 -13.30 -13.40 22.48
CA HIS A 193 -13.65 -13.58 21.08
C HIS A 193 -12.58 -14.44 20.38
N LYS A 194 -13.04 -15.47 19.67
CA LYS A 194 -12.16 -16.43 18.99
C LYS A 194 -11.86 -15.98 17.58
N LEU A 195 -10.70 -16.41 17.09
CA LEU A 195 -10.33 -16.28 15.67
C LEU A 195 -11.43 -16.95 14.80
N PRO A 196 -11.91 -16.28 13.75
CA PRO A 196 -12.85 -16.88 12.82
C PRO A 196 -12.32 -18.20 12.25
N SER A 197 -13.16 -19.23 12.16
CA SER A 197 -12.75 -20.55 11.66
C SER A 197 -12.20 -20.52 10.22
N SER A 198 -12.65 -19.58 9.41
CA SER A 198 -12.13 -19.32 8.08
C SER A 198 -10.66 -18.89 8.05
N CYS A 199 -10.13 -18.36 9.17
CA CYS A 199 -8.74 -17.95 9.32
C CYS A 199 -7.85 -19.04 9.91
N LEU A 200 -8.44 -20.14 10.41
CA LEU A 200 -7.73 -21.26 11.00
C LEU A 200 -7.15 -22.15 9.89
N GLN A 201 -6.07 -21.74 9.29
CA GLN A 201 -5.28 -22.63 8.45
C GLN A 201 -4.50 -23.63 9.30
N THR A 202 -4.14 -24.77 8.69
CA THR A 202 -3.47 -25.92 9.32
C THR A 202 -2.19 -25.57 10.13
N TYR A 203 -1.61 -24.41 9.87
CA TYR A 203 -0.38 -23.93 10.52
C TYR A 203 -0.59 -23.27 11.89
N CYS A 204 -1.80 -22.75 12.17
CA CYS A 204 -2.07 -22.00 13.40
C CYS A 204 -2.06 -22.88 14.68
N SER A 205 -2.15 -24.21 14.55
CA SER A 205 -2.21 -25.13 15.71
C SER A 205 -0.85 -25.40 16.36
N LYS A 206 0.27 -25.20 15.64
CA LYS A 206 1.61 -25.61 16.08
C LYS A 206 2.48 -24.49 16.68
N VAL A 207 1.97 -23.26 16.75
CA VAL A 207 2.73 -22.13 17.30
C VAL A 207 2.56 -22.02 18.81
N PRO A 208 3.55 -21.51 19.57
CA PRO A 208 3.51 -21.40 21.04
C PRO A 208 2.50 -20.33 21.51
N ASP A 209 2.12 -20.41 22.78
CA ASP A 209 1.39 -19.34 23.46
C ASP A 209 2.19 -18.03 23.43
N GLY A 210 1.49 -16.90 23.38
CA GLY A 210 2.08 -15.58 23.18
C GLY A 210 2.27 -15.17 21.71
N THR A 211 2.14 -16.14 20.77
CA THR A 211 2.20 -15.81 19.34
C THR A 211 1.03 -14.91 18.94
N ILE A 212 1.32 -13.90 18.13
CA ILE A 212 0.31 -12.99 17.56
C ILE A 212 0.10 -13.35 16.08
N PHE A 213 -1.17 -13.41 15.69
CA PHE A 213 -1.61 -13.54 14.31
C PHE A 213 -2.38 -12.28 13.91
N GLU A 214 -2.06 -11.73 12.75
CA GLU A 214 -2.69 -10.55 12.18
C GLU A 214 -3.63 -10.94 11.04
N HIS A 215 -4.87 -10.48 11.11
CA HIS A 215 -5.91 -10.73 10.13
C HIS A 215 -6.41 -9.41 9.56
N ALA A 216 -6.31 -9.24 8.25
CA ALA A 216 -6.63 -8.02 7.53
C ALA A 216 -7.84 -8.20 6.58
N PRO A 217 -9.08 -8.23 7.08
CA PRO A 217 -10.26 -8.50 6.25
C PRO A 217 -10.48 -7.46 5.14
N LEU A 218 -10.09 -6.20 5.37
CA LEU A 218 -10.18 -5.16 4.33
C LEU A 218 -9.19 -5.40 3.20
N ARG A 219 -7.97 -5.90 3.48
CA ARG A 219 -7.02 -6.30 2.42
C ARG A 219 -7.58 -7.45 1.59
N HIS A 220 -8.22 -8.42 2.24
CA HIS A 220 -8.91 -9.54 1.57
C HIS A 220 -10.00 -9.02 0.61
N GLN A 221 -10.93 -8.22 1.13
CA GLN A 221 -12.03 -7.66 0.33
C GLN A 221 -11.50 -6.83 -0.85
N PHE A 222 -10.47 -6.04 -0.62
CA PHE A 222 -9.83 -5.23 -1.65
C PHE A 222 -9.24 -6.09 -2.77
N MET A 223 -8.50 -7.15 -2.42
CA MET A 223 -7.96 -8.10 -3.40
C MET A 223 -9.05 -8.80 -4.20
N GLN A 224 -10.13 -9.23 -3.56
CA GLN A 224 -11.27 -9.85 -4.25
C GLN A 224 -11.90 -8.89 -5.26
N GLN A 225 -12.12 -7.64 -4.88
CA GLN A 225 -12.72 -6.64 -5.77
C GLN A 225 -11.86 -6.36 -7.00
N ILE A 226 -10.54 -6.15 -6.81
CA ILE A 226 -9.65 -5.90 -7.94
C ILE A 226 -9.55 -7.14 -8.84
N SER A 227 -9.30 -8.31 -8.27
CA SER A 227 -9.16 -9.56 -9.03
C SER A 227 -10.42 -9.87 -9.84
N HIS A 228 -11.60 -9.71 -9.22
CA HIS A 228 -12.87 -9.88 -9.90
C HIS A 228 -13.02 -8.91 -11.09
N HIS A 229 -12.68 -7.63 -10.88
CA HIS A 229 -12.74 -6.61 -11.93
C HIS A 229 -11.82 -6.99 -13.11
N LEU A 230 -10.55 -7.33 -12.84
CA LEU A 230 -9.58 -7.71 -13.87
C LEU A 230 -10.07 -8.90 -14.72
N VAL A 231 -10.61 -9.94 -14.09
CA VAL A 231 -11.14 -11.12 -14.79
C VAL A 231 -12.33 -10.76 -15.69
N GLN A 232 -13.12 -9.74 -15.34
CA GLN A 232 -14.28 -9.32 -16.13
C GLN A 232 -13.91 -8.44 -17.33
N VAL A 233 -12.89 -7.58 -17.22
CA VAL A 233 -12.63 -6.54 -18.22
C VAL A 233 -11.25 -6.58 -18.84
N THR A 234 -10.39 -7.51 -18.43
CA THR A 234 -8.95 -7.56 -18.70
C THR A 234 -8.12 -6.49 -18.00
N GLY A 235 -6.85 -6.77 -17.75
CA GLY A 235 -5.92 -5.80 -17.18
C GLY A 235 -4.87 -6.42 -16.26
N SER A 236 -4.15 -5.54 -15.57
CA SER A 236 -3.10 -5.92 -14.62
C SER A 236 -3.08 -4.98 -13.42
N ALA A 237 -2.70 -5.49 -12.27
CA ALA A 237 -2.48 -4.68 -11.08
C ALA A 237 -1.09 -4.92 -10.47
N LEU A 238 -0.54 -3.87 -9.86
CA LEU A 238 0.74 -3.86 -9.18
C LEU A 238 0.57 -3.28 -7.78
N LEU A 239 0.74 -4.12 -6.77
CA LEU A 239 0.71 -3.71 -5.37
C LEU A 239 2.11 -3.77 -4.80
N ILE A 240 2.56 -2.67 -4.20
CA ILE A 240 3.91 -2.52 -3.64
C ILE A 240 3.78 -2.08 -2.20
N ASP A 241 4.36 -2.86 -1.30
CA ASP A 241 4.34 -2.55 0.13
C ASP A 241 5.41 -3.36 0.87
N TYR A 242 5.65 -3.07 2.13
CA TYR A 242 6.56 -3.88 2.94
C TYR A 242 5.81 -5.02 3.65
N GLY A 243 6.46 -6.17 3.71
CA GLY A 243 5.85 -7.36 4.27
C GLY A 243 6.56 -8.66 3.94
N ALA A 244 5.84 -9.76 4.12
CA ALA A 244 6.34 -11.12 3.95
C ALA A 244 5.75 -11.82 2.72
N CYS A 245 6.57 -12.70 2.10
CA CYS A 245 6.13 -13.59 1.01
C CYS A 245 5.54 -14.91 1.52
N GLU A 246 5.64 -15.18 2.80
CA GLU A 246 5.12 -16.37 3.47
C GLU A 246 4.29 -15.96 4.68
N LEU A 247 3.41 -16.84 5.15
CA LEU A 247 2.63 -16.60 6.36
C LEU A 247 3.57 -16.31 7.53
N ALA A 248 3.49 -15.12 8.07
CA ALA A 248 4.28 -14.68 9.20
C ALA A 248 3.38 -14.45 10.43
N PHE A 249 3.87 -14.91 11.57
CA PHE A 249 3.30 -14.59 12.87
C PHE A 249 4.14 -13.50 13.52
N GLY A 250 3.51 -12.56 14.20
CA GLY A 250 4.19 -11.49 14.91
C GLY A 250 3.30 -10.29 15.17
N ASP A 251 3.78 -9.38 16.00
CA ASP A 251 3.19 -8.06 16.22
C ASP A 251 3.88 -7.08 15.30
N THR A 252 3.27 -6.80 14.16
CA THR A 252 3.82 -5.87 13.17
C THR A 252 3.18 -4.49 13.24
N LEU A 253 2.16 -4.32 14.10
CA LEU A 253 1.53 -3.02 14.32
C LEU A 253 2.56 -2.04 14.87
N GLN A 254 2.76 -0.95 14.17
CA GLN A 254 3.75 0.05 14.50
C GLN A 254 3.21 1.48 14.30
N ALA A 255 3.74 2.40 15.10
CA ALA A 255 3.54 3.83 14.93
C ALA A 255 4.85 4.48 14.49
N LEU A 256 4.78 5.36 13.50
CA LEU A 256 5.95 6.10 13.04
C LEU A 256 5.68 7.60 13.08
N SER A 257 6.67 8.36 13.56
CA SER A 257 6.67 9.82 13.52
C SER A 257 8.09 10.34 13.37
N LYS A 258 8.30 11.24 12.40
CA LYS A 258 9.62 11.83 12.10
C LYS A 258 10.72 10.77 11.96
N HIS A 259 10.42 9.72 11.20
CA HIS A 259 11.32 8.57 10.95
C HIS A 259 11.75 7.80 12.20
N ARG A 260 10.96 7.82 13.28
CA ARG A 260 11.22 7.08 14.52
C ARG A 260 10.01 6.30 14.96
N PHE A 261 10.24 5.08 15.39
CA PHE A 261 9.20 4.28 16.03
C PHE A 261 8.71 4.95 17.32
N ARG A 262 7.41 4.90 17.52
CA ARG A 262 6.69 5.38 18.70
C ARG A 262 5.87 4.25 19.30
N ASP A 263 5.46 4.43 20.54
CA ASP A 263 4.41 3.57 21.10
C ASP A 263 3.12 3.77 20.31
N VAL A 264 2.44 2.69 19.96
CA VAL A 264 1.20 2.73 19.18
C VAL A 264 0.06 3.50 19.88
N PHE A 265 0.16 3.67 21.20
CA PHE A 265 -0.77 4.41 22.03
C PHE A 265 -0.34 5.86 22.29
N ASP A 266 0.85 6.26 21.84
CA ASP A 266 1.32 7.64 21.97
C ASP A 266 0.58 8.51 20.95
N ALA A 267 -0.09 9.54 21.46
CA ALA A 267 -0.79 10.57 20.67
C ALA A 267 -1.61 10.03 19.48
N PRO A 268 -2.69 9.22 19.70
CA PRO A 268 -3.53 8.71 18.61
C PRO A 268 -4.01 9.83 17.70
N GLY A 269 -3.88 9.62 16.37
CA GLY A 269 -4.21 10.62 15.36
C GLY A 269 -3.07 11.58 14.99
N GLU A 270 -1.94 11.52 15.69
CA GLU A 270 -0.76 12.33 15.38
C GLU A 270 0.37 11.53 14.71
N HIS A 271 0.29 10.21 14.74
CA HIS A 271 1.26 9.28 14.16
C HIS A 271 0.58 8.36 13.15
N ASP A 272 1.32 8.00 12.10
CA ASP A 272 0.84 6.98 11.19
C ASP A 272 0.91 5.60 11.85
N LEU A 273 -0.13 4.80 11.66
CA LEU A 273 -0.22 3.43 12.14
C LEU A 273 -0.23 2.47 10.94
N THR A 274 0.72 1.57 10.93
CA THR A 274 0.89 0.63 9.83
C THR A 274 1.12 -0.79 10.34
N SER A 275 0.97 -1.77 9.46
CA SER A 275 1.30 -3.17 9.73
C SER A 275 1.83 -3.86 8.48
N HIS A 276 2.66 -4.87 8.63
CA HIS A 276 3.21 -5.61 7.51
C HIS A 276 2.11 -6.29 6.67
N VAL A 277 2.37 -6.41 5.38
CA VAL A 277 1.46 -7.04 4.43
C VAL A 277 1.84 -8.52 4.23
N ASP A 278 0.88 -9.42 4.36
CA ASP A 278 1.03 -10.83 3.97
C ASP A 278 0.76 -10.97 2.47
N PHE A 279 1.81 -10.90 1.67
CA PHE A 279 1.73 -11.02 0.22
C PHE A 279 1.38 -12.43 -0.26
N SER A 280 1.71 -13.47 0.52
CA SER A 280 1.33 -14.84 0.19
C SER A 280 -0.19 -15.02 0.23
N PHE A 281 -0.81 -14.43 1.24
CA PHE A 281 -2.27 -14.44 1.38
C PHE A 281 -2.95 -13.67 0.24
N LEU A 282 -2.46 -12.47 -0.09
CA LEU A 282 -2.99 -11.67 -1.20
C LEU A 282 -2.84 -12.38 -2.55
N LYS A 283 -1.69 -13.01 -2.80
CA LYS A 283 -1.46 -13.82 -4.00
C LYS A 283 -2.48 -14.96 -4.11
N ASN A 284 -2.72 -15.68 -3.02
CA ASN A 284 -3.66 -16.80 -3.01
C ASN A 284 -5.08 -16.33 -3.35
N ILE A 285 -5.52 -15.18 -2.83
CA ILE A 285 -6.82 -14.59 -3.19
C ILE A 285 -6.90 -14.31 -4.70
N ALA A 286 -5.86 -13.72 -5.29
CA ALA A 286 -5.83 -13.45 -6.73
C ALA A 286 -5.94 -14.74 -7.55
N LEU A 287 -5.21 -15.80 -7.16
CA LEU A 287 -5.26 -17.11 -7.81
C LEU A 287 -6.64 -17.76 -7.68
N GLU A 288 -7.27 -17.69 -6.51
CA GLU A 288 -8.62 -18.20 -6.26
C GLU A 288 -9.69 -17.49 -7.10
N GLN A 289 -9.50 -16.21 -7.41
CA GLN A 289 -10.37 -15.44 -8.30
C GLN A 289 -10.10 -15.69 -9.79
N GLY A 290 -9.12 -16.53 -10.15
CA GLY A 290 -8.78 -16.87 -11.52
C GLY A 290 -7.74 -15.97 -12.19
N CYS A 291 -7.09 -15.08 -11.43
CA CYS A 291 -5.96 -14.31 -11.92
C CYS A 291 -4.68 -15.14 -11.94
N PHE A 292 -3.76 -14.82 -12.82
CA PHE A 292 -2.34 -15.10 -12.63
C PHE A 292 -1.76 -14.15 -11.59
N ALA A 293 -0.84 -14.61 -10.73
CA ALA A 293 -0.22 -13.75 -9.70
C ALA A 293 1.23 -14.16 -9.42
N GLU A 294 2.12 -13.17 -9.32
CA GLU A 294 3.55 -13.32 -9.06
C GLU A 294 4.03 -12.30 -8.03
N ILE A 295 4.94 -12.70 -7.13
CA ILE A 295 5.56 -11.82 -6.14
C ILE A 295 7.04 -11.76 -6.42
N LEU A 296 7.62 -10.54 -6.40
CA LEU A 296 9.05 -10.29 -6.42
C LEU A 296 9.45 -9.40 -5.22
N GLU A 297 10.72 -9.44 -4.85
CA GLU A 297 11.31 -8.39 -4.02
C GLU A 297 11.44 -7.09 -4.83
N GLN A 298 11.26 -5.93 -4.20
CA GLN A 298 11.28 -4.64 -4.91
C GLN A 298 12.58 -4.41 -5.67
N GLY A 299 13.73 -4.77 -5.08
CA GLY A 299 15.02 -4.62 -5.75
C GLY A 299 15.10 -5.45 -7.03
N GLU A 300 14.65 -6.71 -6.98
CA GLU A 300 14.58 -7.60 -8.14
C GLU A 300 13.66 -7.03 -9.23
N PHE A 301 12.46 -6.58 -8.84
CA PHE A 301 11.51 -5.95 -9.75
C PHE A 301 12.13 -4.74 -10.45
N LEU A 302 12.72 -3.81 -9.70
CA LEU A 302 13.30 -2.59 -10.26
C LEU A 302 14.47 -2.88 -11.21
N PHE A 303 15.33 -3.86 -10.89
CA PHE A 303 16.42 -4.27 -11.79
C PHE A 303 15.89 -4.91 -13.08
N LYS A 304 14.87 -5.77 -12.98
CA LYS A 304 14.21 -6.36 -14.16
C LYS A 304 13.54 -5.32 -15.05
N MET A 305 13.08 -4.19 -14.47
CA MET A 305 12.50 -3.06 -15.23
C MET A 305 13.56 -2.16 -15.88
N GLY A 306 14.86 -2.41 -15.68
CA GLY A 306 15.94 -1.62 -16.29
C GLY A 306 16.39 -0.43 -15.46
N LEU A 307 16.29 -0.50 -14.12
CA LEU A 307 16.68 0.57 -13.19
C LEU A 307 18.13 1.06 -13.45
N LEU A 308 19.09 0.15 -13.63
CA LEU A 308 20.50 0.52 -13.79
C LEU A 308 20.76 1.21 -15.12
N GLU A 309 20.19 0.72 -16.22
CA GLU A 309 20.29 1.31 -17.55
C GLU A 309 19.71 2.71 -17.55
N ARG A 310 18.55 2.88 -16.93
CA ARG A 310 17.88 4.17 -16.84
C ARG A 310 18.64 5.16 -15.96
N ALA A 311 19.16 4.70 -14.83
CA ALA A 311 19.98 5.51 -13.94
C ALA A 311 21.27 5.98 -14.60
N ASN A 312 21.95 5.10 -15.35
CA ASN A 312 23.12 5.48 -16.15
C ASN A 312 22.77 6.59 -17.15
N GLN A 313 21.67 6.45 -17.90
CA GLN A 313 21.21 7.49 -18.81
C GLN A 313 20.91 8.82 -18.10
N LEU A 314 20.30 8.75 -16.91
CA LEU A 314 19.98 9.93 -16.10
C LEU A 314 21.25 10.64 -15.61
N GLY A 315 22.32 9.89 -15.32
CA GLY A 315 23.59 10.38 -14.80
C GLY A 315 24.53 10.96 -15.85
N VAL A 316 24.33 10.66 -17.15
CA VAL A 316 25.19 11.15 -18.24
C VAL A 316 25.21 12.68 -18.25
N GLY A 317 26.44 13.26 -18.22
CA GLY A 317 26.65 14.72 -18.26
C GLY A 317 26.26 15.46 -16.98
N LYS A 318 25.87 14.77 -15.89
CA LYS A 318 25.61 15.39 -14.59
C LYS A 318 26.90 15.57 -13.79
N SER A 319 26.86 16.53 -12.85
CA SER A 319 27.97 16.74 -11.91
C SER A 319 28.14 15.53 -10.96
N ALA A 320 29.37 15.35 -10.43
CA ALA A 320 29.66 14.25 -9.51
C ALA A 320 28.68 14.18 -8.31
N PRO A 321 28.31 15.27 -7.63
CA PRO A 321 27.31 15.20 -6.55
C PRO A 321 25.93 14.68 -6.98
N LEU A 322 25.50 14.99 -8.22
CA LEU A 322 24.24 14.48 -8.75
C LEU A 322 24.33 12.99 -9.12
N GLN A 323 25.48 12.54 -9.64
CA GLN A 323 25.71 11.13 -9.89
C GLN A 323 25.78 10.33 -8.60
N ASP A 324 26.40 10.88 -7.54
CA ASP A 324 26.43 10.28 -6.20
C ASP A 324 25.02 10.16 -5.62
N LYS A 325 24.20 11.20 -5.78
CA LYS A 325 22.80 11.15 -5.35
C LYS A 325 22.04 10.05 -6.07
N ILE A 326 22.18 9.91 -7.38
CA ILE A 326 21.51 8.85 -8.15
C ILE A 326 21.94 7.46 -7.62
N ARG A 327 23.23 7.25 -7.30
CA ARG A 327 23.71 6.00 -6.71
C ARG A 327 23.07 5.72 -5.35
N GLN A 328 23.02 6.71 -4.48
CA GLN A 328 22.36 6.60 -3.16
C GLN A 328 20.86 6.31 -3.29
N ASP A 329 20.18 6.93 -4.25
CA ASP A 329 18.76 6.67 -4.52
C ASP A 329 18.53 5.22 -4.97
N ILE A 330 19.38 4.68 -5.86
CA ILE A 330 19.34 3.27 -6.30
C ILE A 330 19.59 2.35 -5.12
N GLU A 331 20.63 2.60 -4.33
CA GLU A 331 20.96 1.81 -3.14
C GLU A 331 19.77 1.76 -2.18
N ARG A 332 19.16 2.92 -1.90
CA ARG A 332 17.99 2.99 -1.03
C ARG A 332 16.78 2.22 -1.56
N LEU A 333 16.50 2.32 -2.85
CA LEU A 333 15.33 1.68 -3.47
C LEU A 333 15.49 0.18 -3.67
N ALA A 334 16.71 -0.31 -4.00
CA ALA A 334 16.91 -1.64 -4.52
C ALA A 334 17.88 -2.53 -3.72
N SER A 335 18.68 -1.97 -2.79
CA SER A 335 19.60 -2.79 -1.98
C SER A 335 18.85 -3.68 -0.99
N PRO A 336 19.28 -4.95 -0.78
CA PRO A 336 18.62 -5.90 0.11
C PRO A 336 18.56 -5.47 1.58
N ASP A 337 19.52 -4.69 2.05
CA ASP A 337 19.60 -4.13 3.41
C ASP A 337 18.81 -2.82 3.58
N GLN A 338 18.18 -2.35 2.52
CA GLN A 338 17.32 -1.17 2.48
C GLN A 338 15.88 -1.60 2.08
N MET A 339 15.26 -0.86 1.14
CA MET A 339 13.90 -1.17 0.69
C MET A 339 13.84 -2.41 -0.21
N GLY A 340 14.94 -2.79 -0.88
CA GLY A 340 14.96 -3.78 -1.94
C GLY A 340 14.43 -5.16 -1.54
N LYS A 341 14.73 -5.62 -0.31
CA LYS A 341 14.22 -6.88 0.24
C LYS A 341 13.01 -6.69 1.14
N LEU A 342 12.93 -5.58 1.87
CA LEU A 342 11.83 -5.30 2.78
C LEU A 342 10.50 -5.18 2.04
N PHE A 343 10.51 -4.44 0.92
CA PHE A 343 9.34 -4.23 0.07
C PHE A 343 9.13 -5.38 -0.90
N LYS A 344 7.87 -5.70 -1.15
CA LYS A 344 7.41 -6.72 -2.09
C LYS A 344 6.56 -6.08 -3.16
N VAL A 345 6.61 -6.68 -4.33
CA VAL A 345 5.83 -6.30 -5.50
C VAL A 345 4.96 -7.48 -5.89
N LEU A 346 3.66 -7.37 -5.71
CA LEU A 346 2.67 -8.33 -6.19
C LEU A 346 2.09 -7.82 -7.50
N HIS A 347 2.38 -8.55 -8.58
CA HIS A 347 1.72 -8.41 -9.86
C HIS A 347 0.64 -9.47 -10.00
N PHE A 348 -0.53 -9.08 -10.51
CA PHE A 348 -1.56 -10.02 -10.90
C PHE A 348 -2.38 -9.49 -12.09
N SER A 349 -2.90 -10.41 -12.91
CA SER A 349 -3.60 -10.08 -14.17
C SER A 349 -4.60 -11.17 -14.54
N ASP A 350 -5.55 -10.83 -15.43
CA ASP A 350 -6.50 -11.79 -16.00
C ASP A 350 -5.84 -12.84 -16.91
N LYS A 351 -4.63 -12.58 -17.39
CA LYS A 351 -3.85 -13.47 -18.26
C LYS A 351 -2.53 -13.85 -17.60
N ASN A 352 -1.96 -14.97 -18.03
CA ASN A 352 -0.62 -15.39 -17.59
C ASN A 352 0.46 -14.48 -18.20
N ILE A 353 0.68 -13.35 -17.54
CA ILE A 353 1.68 -12.35 -17.91
C ILE A 353 2.69 -12.27 -16.77
N SER A 354 3.91 -12.74 -16.98
CA SER A 354 5.00 -12.69 -15.99
C SER A 354 5.60 -11.29 -15.83
N ILE A 355 6.35 -11.05 -14.75
CA ILE A 355 7.17 -9.85 -14.54
C ILE A 355 8.63 -10.13 -14.97
N PRO A 356 9.24 -9.25 -15.78
CA PRO A 356 8.60 -8.16 -16.53
C PRO A 356 7.72 -8.73 -17.65
N PRO A 357 6.62 -8.06 -18.00
CA PRO A 357 5.94 -8.42 -19.24
C PRO A 357 6.93 -8.29 -20.39
N GLN A 358 7.05 -9.31 -21.21
CA GLN A 358 7.97 -9.29 -22.36
C GLN A 358 7.52 -8.23 -23.36
N PHE A 359 8.49 -7.41 -23.83
CA PHE A 359 8.25 -6.42 -24.88
C PHE A 359 8.14 -7.06 -26.26
#